data_35641616f685664aae23a8cf3c68fd85
#
_entry.id   35641616f685664aae23a8cf3c68fd85
#
_cell.length_a   1.000
_cell.length_b   1.000
_cell.length_c   1.000
_cell.angle_alpha   90.00
_cell.angle_beta   90.00
_cell.angle_gamma   90.00
#
_symmetry.space_group_name_H-M   'P 1'
#
loop_
_entity.id
_entity.type
_entity.pdbx_description
1 polymer ?
#
loop_
_entity_poly.entity_id
_entity_poly.type
_entity_poly.pdbx_seq_one_letter_code
_entity_poly.pdbx_strand_id
1 'polypeptide(L)'
;MGNEYVLETRDIRKVFPGVVALDGISLKFRPGAVHALMGENGAGKSTLMKILSGMYKPTEGVVLYKGVETEFNEPIESIRLGISMIHQELSPVPHRSVMENVWLGREPLIKGTPFVDHRKMRDDTKALLDDLELAIDPRIEMSKLTVAKMQMVEIAKAVSYNSEVVIMDEPTSSLTRSEVDHLFKIIRRLKDQGKAIIYISHKMDEIFSISDDVSVLRDGKYVGTYPAAELN
;
A
#
# COMPACT_ATOMS: atom_id res chain seq x y z
N MET A 1 6.02 -24.73 -10.14
CA MET A 1 4.69 -24.47 -9.58
C MET A 1 4.75 -23.09 -8.97
N GLY A 2 3.96 -22.14 -9.46
CA GLY A 2 3.91 -20.79 -8.87
C GLY A 2 3.40 -20.87 -7.43
N ASN A 3 3.95 -20.07 -6.56
CA ASN A 3 3.49 -20.01 -5.17
C ASN A 3 2.06 -19.44 -5.17
N GLU A 4 1.12 -20.11 -4.52
CA GLU A 4 -0.30 -19.71 -4.47
C GLU A 4 -0.47 -18.34 -3.79
N TYR A 5 0.46 -17.99 -2.90
CA TYR A 5 0.45 -16.74 -2.14
C TYR A 5 1.73 -15.94 -2.40
N VAL A 6 1.57 -14.64 -2.63
CA VAL A 6 2.71 -13.73 -2.83
C VAL A 6 3.29 -13.25 -1.51
N LEU A 7 2.45 -13.06 -0.49
CA LEU A 7 2.83 -12.62 0.84
C LEU A 7 2.08 -13.45 1.89
N GLU A 8 2.79 -13.89 2.91
CA GLU A 8 2.21 -14.64 4.04
C GLU A 8 2.78 -14.12 5.37
N THR A 9 1.99 -14.21 6.41
CA THR A 9 2.47 -14.09 7.79
C THR A 9 2.25 -15.41 8.51
N ARG A 10 3.17 -15.82 9.37
CA ARG A 10 3.03 -17.01 10.21
C ARG A 10 3.33 -16.65 11.66
N ASP A 11 2.32 -16.81 12.49
CA ASP A 11 2.36 -16.61 13.95
C ASP A 11 2.99 -15.28 14.38
N ILE A 12 2.70 -14.21 13.62
CA ILE A 12 3.25 -12.88 13.92
C ILE A 12 2.76 -12.41 15.27
N ARG A 13 3.71 -12.17 16.16
CA ARG A 13 3.51 -11.53 17.45
C ARG A 13 4.28 -10.23 17.52
N LYS A 14 3.67 -9.19 18.08
CA LYS A 14 4.32 -7.90 18.32
C LYS A 14 3.98 -7.40 19.70
N VAL A 15 5.02 -7.24 20.51
CA VAL A 15 4.92 -6.72 21.87
C VAL A 15 5.60 -5.35 21.92
N PHE A 16 4.90 -4.37 22.45
CA PHE A 16 5.45 -3.08 22.85
C PHE A 16 5.47 -3.00 24.40
N PRO A 17 6.22 -2.10 25.02
CA PRO A 17 6.20 -1.94 26.48
C PRO A 17 4.77 -1.81 27.01
N GLY A 18 4.30 -2.81 27.78
CA GLY A 18 2.98 -2.85 28.38
C GLY A 18 1.81 -3.27 27.48
N VAL A 19 2.04 -3.57 26.18
CA VAL A 19 0.94 -3.93 25.25
C VAL A 19 1.36 -5.03 24.28
N VAL A 20 0.54 -6.06 24.16
CA VAL A 20 0.61 -7.04 23.06
C VAL A 20 -0.26 -6.52 21.92
N ALA A 21 0.37 -5.98 20.87
CA ALA A 21 -0.35 -5.38 19.75
C ALA A 21 -0.80 -6.42 18.70
N LEU A 22 -0.05 -7.53 18.57
CA LEU A 22 -0.40 -8.68 17.73
C LEU A 22 -0.04 -9.97 18.49
N ASP A 23 -0.90 -10.97 18.40
CA ASP A 23 -0.77 -12.23 19.11
C ASP A 23 -1.10 -13.42 18.18
N GLY A 24 -0.09 -13.92 17.47
CA GLY A 24 -0.18 -15.11 16.62
C GLY A 24 -0.95 -14.89 15.31
N ILE A 25 -0.67 -13.81 14.57
CA ILE A 25 -1.38 -13.50 13.32
C ILE A 25 -0.78 -14.27 12.15
N SER A 26 -1.60 -15.15 11.55
CA SER A 26 -1.27 -15.91 10.35
C SER A 26 -2.25 -15.58 9.23
N LEU A 27 -1.78 -14.90 8.17
CA LEU A 27 -2.55 -14.46 7.02
C LEU A 27 -1.84 -14.82 5.72
N LYS A 28 -2.62 -14.92 4.64
CA LYS A 28 -2.12 -15.25 3.30
C LYS A 28 -2.75 -14.34 2.27
N PHE A 29 -1.93 -13.78 1.38
CA PHE A 29 -2.36 -12.84 0.35
C PHE A 29 -2.07 -13.40 -1.04
N ARG A 30 -3.12 -13.48 -1.86
CA ARG A 30 -3.05 -14.04 -3.23
C ARG A 30 -2.69 -12.94 -4.23
N PRO A 31 -1.87 -13.22 -5.25
CA PRO A 31 -1.72 -12.33 -6.39
C PRO A 31 -3.06 -12.19 -7.14
N GLY A 32 -3.30 -11.04 -7.74
CA GLY A 32 -4.54 -10.78 -8.48
C GLY A 32 -5.80 -10.76 -7.61
N ALA A 33 -5.68 -10.44 -6.33
CA ALA A 33 -6.80 -10.34 -5.41
C ALA A 33 -6.73 -9.07 -4.54
N VAL A 34 -7.88 -8.56 -4.15
CA VAL A 34 -8.02 -7.52 -3.13
C VAL A 34 -8.42 -8.19 -1.81
N HIS A 35 -7.54 -8.13 -0.85
CA HIS A 35 -7.73 -8.68 0.48
C HIS A 35 -7.98 -7.55 1.48
N ALA A 36 -9.21 -7.42 1.96
CA ALA A 36 -9.52 -6.44 2.98
C ALA A 36 -9.09 -6.91 4.37
N LEU A 37 -8.59 -5.98 5.16
CA LEU A 37 -8.28 -6.20 6.57
C LEU A 37 -9.18 -5.32 7.44
N MET A 38 -10.07 -5.96 8.18
CA MET A 38 -11.04 -5.33 9.05
C MET A 38 -10.70 -5.48 10.53
N GLY A 39 -11.24 -4.60 11.35
CA GLY A 39 -11.16 -4.63 12.79
C GLY A 39 -11.35 -3.24 13.39
N GLU A 40 -11.67 -3.17 14.67
CA GLU A 40 -11.81 -1.92 15.41
C GLU A 40 -10.47 -1.14 15.50
N ASN A 41 -10.53 0.10 15.94
CA ASN A 41 -9.34 0.87 16.26
C ASN A 41 -8.58 0.16 17.39
N GLY A 42 -7.26 0.01 17.23
CA GLY A 42 -6.46 -0.77 18.17
C GLY A 42 -6.41 -2.29 17.93
N ALA A 43 -7.17 -2.83 16.96
CA ALA A 43 -7.15 -4.27 16.64
C ALA A 43 -5.81 -4.81 16.09
N GLY A 44 -4.81 -3.94 15.86
CA GLY A 44 -3.48 -4.34 15.38
C GLY A 44 -3.25 -4.17 13.89
N LYS A 45 -4.23 -3.74 13.09
CA LYS A 45 -4.13 -3.60 11.63
C LYS A 45 -2.90 -2.80 11.18
N SER A 46 -2.77 -1.57 11.65
CA SER A 46 -1.63 -0.70 11.25
C SER A 46 -0.29 -1.23 11.78
N THR A 47 -0.28 -1.95 12.91
CA THR A 47 0.93 -2.61 13.41
C THR A 47 1.36 -3.73 12.47
N LEU A 48 0.41 -4.55 12.00
CA LEU A 48 0.68 -5.61 11.03
C LEU A 48 1.20 -5.02 9.72
N MET A 49 0.56 -3.95 9.21
CA MET A 49 1.02 -3.29 7.98
C MET A 49 2.43 -2.70 8.12
N LYS A 50 2.77 -2.13 9.27
CA LYS A 50 4.12 -1.64 9.55
C LYS A 50 5.16 -2.76 9.60
N ILE A 51 4.77 -3.98 9.98
CA ILE A 51 5.65 -5.15 9.88
C ILE A 51 5.83 -5.55 8.42
N LEU A 52 4.74 -5.65 7.65
CA LEU A 52 4.80 -6.04 6.24
C LEU A 52 5.55 -5.02 5.37
N SER A 53 5.52 -3.74 5.74
CA SER A 53 6.28 -2.67 5.07
C SER A 53 7.71 -2.47 5.59
N GLY A 54 8.16 -3.29 6.54
CA GLY A 54 9.52 -3.22 7.08
C GLY A 54 9.78 -2.08 8.07
N MET A 55 8.73 -1.38 8.53
CA MET A 55 8.86 -0.33 9.54
C MET A 55 9.05 -0.89 10.95
N TYR A 56 8.50 -2.07 11.21
CA TYR A 56 8.65 -2.78 12.48
C TYR A 56 9.11 -4.22 12.23
N LYS A 57 9.95 -4.74 13.12
CA LYS A 57 10.23 -6.17 13.19
C LYS A 57 9.17 -6.86 14.06
N PRO A 58 8.72 -8.05 13.72
CA PRO A 58 7.92 -8.86 14.63
C PRO A 58 8.75 -9.21 15.86
N THR A 59 8.10 -9.47 17.00
CA THR A 59 8.76 -10.01 18.19
C THR A 59 8.94 -11.52 18.05
N GLU A 60 7.94 -12.19 17.46
CA GLU A 60 7.94 -13.62 17.13
C GLU A 60 7.19 -13.81 15.81
N GLY A 61 7.41 -14.97 15.16
CA GLY A 61 6.81 -15.30 13.88
C GLY A 61 7.61 -14.75 12.69
N VAL A 62 7.16 -15.07 11.49
CA VAL A 62 7.89 -14.77 10.25
C VAL A 62 6.97 -14.23 9.15
N VAL A 63 7.54 -13.40 8.30
CA VAL A 63 6.93 -12.96 7.02
C VAL A 63 7.54 -13.78 5.90
N LEU A 64 6.71 -14.31 5.00
CA LEU A 64 7.18 -14.98 3.80
C LEU A 64 6.77 -14.17 2.57
N TYR A 65 7.73 -13.89 1.71
CA TYR A 65 7.50 -13.32 0.39
C TYR A 65 7.80 -14.38 -0.67
N LYS A 66 6.77 -14.74 -1.47
CA LYS A 66 6.84 -15.83 -2.46
C LYS A 66 7.34 -17.16 -1.85
N GLY A 67 6.94 -17.44 -0.60
CA GLY A 67 7.30 -18.65 0.12
C GLY A 67 8.69 -18.64 0.74
N VAL A 68 9.46 -17.56 0.59
CA VAL A 68 10.78 -17.37 1.19
C VAL A 68 10.64 -16.51 2.44
N GLU A 69 11.14 -17.00 3.57
CA GLU A 69 11.20 -16.22 4.80
C GLU A 69 12.03 -14.96 4.60
N THR A 70 11.45 -13.83 4.97
CA THR A 70 12.02 -12.52 4.67
C THR A 70 11.93 -11.63 5.91
N GLU A 71 13.05 -11.05 6.27
CA GLU A 71 13.17 -10.07 7.33
C GLU A 71 13.57 -8.72 6.72
N PHE A 72 12.88 -7.66 7.10
CA PHE A 72 13.21 -6.29 6.69
C PHE A 72 13.90 -5.56 7.84
N ASN A 73 15.04 -4.95 7.56
CA ASN A 73 15.72 -4.05 8.50
C ASN A 73 15.30 -2.60 8.31
N GLU A 74 14.93 -2.25 7.07
CA GLU A 74 14.52 -0.90 6.67
C GLU A 74 13.36 -0.96 5.68
N PRO A 75 12.46 0.06 5.65
CA PRO A 75 11.32 0.08 4.72
C PRO A 75 11.71 0.04 3.23
N ILE A 76 12.89 0.54 2.88
CA ILE A 76 13.37 0.50 1.49
C ILE A 76 13.58 -0.95 0.99
N GLU A 77 13.85 -1.89 1.89
CA GLU A 77 14.05 -3.30 1.51
C GLU A 77 12.73 -3.94 1.08
N SER A 78 11.62 -3.64 1.78
CA SER A 78 10.29 -4.12 1.39
C SER A 78 9.88 -3.57 0.01
N ILE A 79 10.16 -2.28 -0.24
CA ILE A 79 9.89 -1.66 -1.54
C ILE A 79 10.71 -2.33 -2.65
N ARG A 80 11.99 -2.60 -2.43
CA ARG A 80 12.88 -3.28 -3.40
C ARG A 80 12.44 -4.72 -3.69
N LEU A 81 11.84 -5.39 -2.73
CA LEU A 81 11.24 -6.71 -2.92
C LEU A 81 9.91 -6.67 -3.67
N GLY A 82 9.28 -5.51 -3.76
CA GLY A 82 8.01 -5.33 -4.46
C GLY A 82 6.80 -5.22 -3.53
N ILE A 83 6.99 -4.70 -2.31
CA ILE A 83 5.91 -4.36 -1.38
C ILE A 83 5.90 -2.85 -1.20
N SER A 84 4.85 -2.16 -1.63
CA SER A 84 4.66 -0.72 -1.41
C SER A 84 3.49 -0.46 -0.48
N MET A 85 3.53 0.66 0.23
CA MET A 85 2.47 1.05 1.16
C MET A 85 2.06 2.50 0.95
N ILE A 86 0.76 2.73 0.91
CA ILE A 86 0.11 4.03 0.99
C ILE A 86 -0.34 4.18 2.43
N HIS A 87 0.21 5.19 3.11
CA HIS A 87 -0.08 5.46 4.51
C HIS A 87 -1.36 6.28 4.67
N GLN A 88 -2.02 6.11 5.81
CA GLN A 88 -3.20 6.90 6.19
C GLN A 88 -2.86 8.40 6.29
N GLU A 89 -1.70 8.72 6.87
CA GLU A 89 -1.22 10.10 6.97
C GLU A 89 -0.35 10.45 5.75
N LEU A 90 -0.75 11.50 5.05
CA LEU A 90 0.03 12.05 3.95
C LEU A 90 1.29 12.71 4.46
N SER A 91 2.43 12.35 3.90
CA SER A 91 3.73 12.94 4.26
C SER A 91 4.49 13.45 3.03
N PRO A 92 3.85 14.27 2.17
CA PRO A 92 4.54 14.83 1.01
C PRO A 92 5.57 15.88 1.45
N VAL A 93 6.56 16.11 0.59
CA VAL A 93 7.44 17.27 0.73
C VAL A 93 6.74 18.48 0.11
N PRO A 94 6.15 19.41 0.90
CA PRO A 94 5.15 20.36 0.42
C PRO A 94 5.69 21.37 -0.61
N HIS A 95 6.95 21.78 -0.48
CA HIS A 95 7.61 22.76 -1.36
C HIS A 95 8.32 22.12 -2.56
N ARG A 96 8.14 20.84 -2.77
CA ARG A 96 8.61 20.12 -3.95
C ARG A 96 7.46 19.88 -4.91
N SER A 97 7.79 19.78 -6.19
CA SER A 97 6.82 19.46 -7.22
C SER A 97 6.28 18.03 -7.10
N VAL A 98 5.17 17.76 -7.76
CA VAL A 98 4.58 16.41 -7.86
C VAL A 98 5.61 15.39 -8.38
N MET A 99 6.33 15.72 -9.47
CA MET A 99 7.36 14.82 -10.01
C MET A 99 8.48 14.51 -9.01
N GLU A 100 8.94 15.52 -8.25
CA GLU A 100 9.98 15.32 -7.23
C GLU A 100 9.47 14.48 -6.05
N ASN A 101 8.19 14.59 -5.69
CA ASN A 101 7.58 13.72 -4.67
C ASN A 101 7.41 12.28 -5.15
N VAL A 102 6.97 12.07 -6.40
CA VAL A 102 6.80 10.73 -6.98
C VAL A 102 8.13 9.99 -7.04
N TRP A 103 9.20 10.66 -7.44
CA TRP A 103 10.52 10.03 -7.65
C TRP A 103 11.49 10.22 -6.49
N LEU A 104 11.04 10.72 -5.35
CA LEU A 104 11.89 10.98 -4.19
C LEU A 104 12.76 9.77 -3.81
N GLY A 105 14.09 9.97 -3.79
CA GLY A 105 15.08 8.93 -3.48
C GLY A 105 15.35 7.94 -4.60
N ARG A 106 14.80 8.14 -5.81
CA ARG A 106 15.00 7.32 -7.02
C ARG A 106 14.91 8.15 -8.30
N GLU A 107 15.35 9.38 -8.21
CA GLU A 107 15.33 10.33 -9.31
C GLU A 107 16.12 9.78 -10.51
N PRO A 108 15.58 9.87 -11.76
CA PRO A 108 16.31 9.47 -12.94
C PRO A 108 17.53 10.36 -13.12
N LEU A 109 18.68 9.75 -13.41
CA LEU A 109 19.93 10.47 -13.63
C LEU A 109 20.24 10.58 -15.12
N ILE A 110 20.90 11.68 -15.52
CA ILE A 110 21.48 11.83 -16.86
C ILE A 110 22.57 10.78 -17.00
N LYS A 111 22.47 9.96 -18.06
CA LYS A 111 23.38 8.82 -18.28
C LYS A 111 24.87 9.22 -18.17
N GLY A 112 25.56 8.54 -17.23
CA GLY A 112 26.99 8.76 -17.00
C GLY A 112 27.33 9.97 -16.13
N THR A 113 26.34 10.61 -15.50
CA THR A 113 26.54 11.74 -14.60
C THR A 113 25.79 11.56 -13.28
N PRO A 114 26.16 12.29 -12.20
CA PRO A 114 25.39 12.29 -10.95
C PRO A 114 24.21 13.28 -10.97
N PHE A 115 23.91 13.92 -12.10
CA PHE A 115 22.88 14.95 -12.19
C PHE A 115 21.52 14.37 -12.52
N VAL A 116 20.48 14.90 -11.85
CA VAL A 116 19.08 14.50 -12.07
C VAL A 116 18.60 14.91 -13.47
N ASP A 117 17.97 14.00 -14.18
CA ASP A 117 17.31 14.27 -15.46
C ASP A 117 15.87 14.75 -15.21
N HIS A 118 15.72 16.05 -14.98
CA HIS A 118 14.42 16.66 -14.74
C HIS A 118 13.45 16.52 -15.92
N ARG A 119 13.95 16.44 -17.15
CA ARG A 119 13.11 16.24 -18.34
C ARG A 119 12.50 14.84 -18.32
N LYS A 120 13.33 13.84 -18.14
CA LYS A 120 12.89 12.45 -18.03
C LYS A 120 11.93 12.28 -16.85
N MET A 121 12.27 12.81 -15.68
CA MET A 121 11.42 12.75 -14.49
C MET A 121 10.04 13.36 -14.74
N ARG A 122 9.96 14.52 -15.41
CA ARG A 122 8.69 15.15 -15.79
C ARG A 122 7.89 14.26 -16.76
N ASP A 123 8.54 13.76 -17.80
CA ASP A 123 7.89 13.01 -18.88
C ASP A 123 7.38 11.66 -18.33
N ASP A 124 8.18 10.97 -17.51
CA ASP A 124 7.79 9.72 -16.83
C ASP A 124 6.61 9.96 -15.85
N THR A 125 6.64 11.08 -15.10
CA THR A 125 5.55 11.45 -14.20
C THR A 125 4.27 11.75 -14.97
N LYS A 126 4.39 12.49 -16.08
CA LYS A 126 3.22 12.79 -16.90
C LYS A 126 2.60 11.52 -17.46
N ALA A 127 3.41 10.61 -18.00
CA ALA A 127 2.94 9.32 -18.50
C ALA A 127 2.21 8.51 -17.40
N LEU A 128 2.77 8.47 -16.19
CA LEU A 128 2.15 7.81 -15.04
C LEU A 128 0.80 8.43 -14.67
N LEU A 129 0.74 9.77 -14.58
CA LEU A 129 -0.50 10.47 -14.22
C LEU A 129 -1.57 10.33 -15.31
N ASP A 130 -1.18 10.40 -16.59
CA ASP A 130 -2.09 10.18 -17.72
C ASP A 130 -2.62 8.73 -17.72
N ASP A 131 -1.77 7.75 -17.44
CA ASP A 131 -2.15 6.33 -17.33
C ASP A 131 -3.15 6.09 -16.18
N LEU A 132 -3.04 6.83 -15.09
CA LEU A 132 -3.97 6.79 -13.96
C LEU A 132 -5.16 7.75 -14.14
N GLU A 133 -5.32 8.40 -15.29
CA GLU A 133 -6.37 9.38 -15.58
C GLU A 133 -6.40 10.57 -14.59
N LEU A 134 -5.21 10.98 -14.10
CA LEU A 134 -5.06 12.08 -13.14
C LEU A 134 -4.65 13.37 -13.85
N ALA A 135 -5.55 14.32 -13.94
CA ALA A 135 -5.30 15.65 -14.54
C ALA A 135 -4.50 16.54 -13.56
N ILE A 136 -3.22 16.25 -13.36
CA ILE A 136 -2.29 16.98 -12.48
C ILE A 136 -1.03 17.35 -13.28
N ASP A 137 -0.59 18.60 -13.22
CA ASP A 137 0.70 19.02 -13.83
C ASP A 137 1.85 18.49 -12.94
N PRO A 138 2.81 17.70 -13.48
CA PRO A 138 3.96 17.19 -12.75
C PRO A 138 4.81 18.26 -12.06
N ARG A 139 4.77 19.50 -12.55
CA ARG A 139 5.57 20.63 -12.04
C ARG A 139 4.94 21.41 -10.91
N ILE A 140 3.64 21.19 -10.62
CA ILE A 140 2.97 21.91 -9.55
C ILE A 140 3.55 21.49 -8.18
N GLU A 141 3.69 22.45 -7.28
CA GLU A 141 4.08 22.14 -5.90
C GLU A 141 2.98 21.40 -5.16
N MET A 142 3.34 20.41 -4.35
CA MET A 142 2.37 19.64 -3.56
C MET A 142 1.50 20.53 -2.68
N SER A 143 2.06 21.59 -2.09
CA SER A 143 1.32 22.54 -1.24
C SER A 143 0.18 23.28 -1.95
N LYS A 144 0.17 23.29 -3.28
CA LYS A 144 -0.89 23.92 -4.10
C LYS A 144 -2.02 22.95 -4.47
N LEU A 145 -1.89 21.69 -4.11
CA LEU A 145 -2.91 20.67 -4.34
C LEU A 145 -3.92 20.61 -3.19
N THR A 146 -5.13 20.20 -3.50
CA THR A 146 -6.09 19.77 -2.47
C THR A 146 -5.62 18.48 -1.81
N VAL A 147 -6.06 18.19 -0.60
CA VAL A 147 -5.72 16.96 0.13
C VAL A 147 -6.06 15.71 -0.71
N ALA A 148 -7.22 15.72 -1.37
CA ALA A 148 -7.62 14.63 -2.26
C ALA A 148 -6.64 14.42 -3.43
N LYS A 149 -6.18 15.51 -4.08
CA LYS A 149 -5.16 15.40 -5.14
C LYS A 149 -3.82 14.95 -4.61
N MET A 150 -3.41 15.39 -3.40
CA MET A 150 -2.19 14.86 -2.75
C MET A 150 -2.32 13.36 -2.52
N GLN A 151 -3.47 12.88 -2.05
CA GLN A 151 -3.75 11.44 -1.88
C GLN A 151 -3.58 10.68 -3.20
N MET A 152 -4.14 11.22 -4.30
CA MET A 152 -4.00 10.60 -5.63
C MET A 152 -2.53 10.59 -6.12
N VAL A 153 -1.72 11.60 -5.76
CA VAL A 153 -0.28 11.60 -6.05
C VAL A 153 0.46 10.53 -5.24
N GLU A 154 0.13 10.32 -3.96
CA GLU A 154 0.72 9.24 -3.16
C GLU A 154 0.34 7.86 -3.70
N ILE A 155 -0.89 7.68 -4.21
CA ILE A 155 -1.31 6.47 -4.93
C ILE A 155 -0.47 6.30 -6.20
N ALA A 156 -0.32 7.34 -7.01
CA ALA A 156 0.51 7.31 -8.22
C ALA A 156 1.98 6.95 -7.88
N LYS A 157 2.53 7.51 -6.81
CA LYS A 157 3.85 7.16 -6.30
C LYS A 157 3.95 5.68 -5.94
N ALA A 158 2.98 5.11 -5.22
CA ALA A 158 2.98 3.68 -4.88
C ALA A 158 2.90 2.80 -6.13
N VAL A 159 2.07 3.18 -7.11
CA VAL A 159 1.97 2.48 -8.40
C VAL A 159 3.28 2.54 -9.18
N SER A 160 4.01 3.68 -9.12
CA SER A 160 5.28 3.87 -9.83
C SER A 160 6.42 2.95 -9.36
N TYR A 161 6.32 2.33 -8.20
CA TYR A 161 7.24 1.28 -7.75
C TYR A 161 7.05 -0.05 -8.50
N ASN A 162 5.93 -0.19 -9.22
CA ASN A 162 5.55 -1.43 -9.90
C ASN A 162 5.55 -2.65 -8.96
N SER A 163 5.20 -2.44 -7.71
CA SER A 163 5.17 -3.46 -6.66
C SER A 163 4.19 -4.59 -7.00
N GLU A 164 4.48 -5.79 -6.53
CA GLU A 164 3.57 -6.94 -6.65
C GLU A 164 2.53 -6.95 -5.53
N VAL A 165 2.86 -6.33 -4.39
CA VAL A 165 1.96 -6.14 -3.25
C VAL A 165 1.81 -4.65 -2.98
N VAL A 166 0.58 -4.17 -2.95
CA VAL A 166 0.25 -2.78 -2.63
C VAL A 166 -0.64 -2.74 -1.39
N ILE A 167 -0.12 -2.18 -0.32
CA ILE A 167 -0.85 -1.98 0.93
C ILE A 167 -1.48 -0.58 0.90
N MET A 168 -2.76 -0.48 1.22
CA MET A 168 -3.52 0.76 1.26
C MET A 168 -4.19 0.91 2.62
N ASP A 169 -3.68 1.82 3.45
CA ASP A 169 -4.21 2.07 4.80
C ASP A 169 -5.15 3.28 4.77
N GLU A 170 -6.45 3.03 4.82
CA GLU A 170 -7.55 4.01 4.76
C GLU A 170 -7.40 5.04 3.61
N PRO A 171 -7.19 4.61 2.36
CA PRO A 171 -6.83 5.52 1.26
C PRO A 171 -7.94 6.49 0.86
N THR A 172 -9.17 6.30 1.36
CA THR A 172 -10.36 7.09 1.02
C THR A 172 -10.75 8.11 2.08
N SER A 173 -9.97 8.29 3.13
CA SER A 173 -10.33 9.15 4.28
C SER A 173 -10.57 10.61 3.90
N SER A 174 -9.91 11.11 2.85
CA SER A 174 -9.98 12.49 2.37
C SER A 174 -10.57 12.64 0.97
N LEU A 175 -11.13 11.57 0.39
CA LEU A 175 -11.65 11.54 -0.97
C LEU A 175 -13.17 11.77 -1.00
N THR A 176 -13.62 12.47 -2.03
CA THR A 176 -15.04 12.55 -2.41
C THR A 176 -15.50 11.22 -3.03
N ARG A 177 -16.81 11.01 -3.13
CA ARG A 177 -17.37 9.78 -3.70
C ARG A 177 -16.86 9.49 -5.12
N SER A 178 -16.78 10.51 -5.97
CA SER A 178 -16.26 10.36 -7.34
C SER A 178 -14.78 9.99 -7.37
N GLU A 179 -13.98 10.51 -6.43
CA GLU A 179 -12.56 10.16 -6.31
C GLU A 179 -12.38 8.75 -5.75
N VAL A 180 -13.25 8.29 -4.85
CA VAL A 180 -13.29 6.89 -4.38
C VAL A 180 -13.61 5.95 -5.55
N ASP A 181 -14.62 6.29 -6.38
CA ASP A 181 -14.95 5.49 -7.56
C ASP A 181 -13.77 5.41 -8.54
N HIS A 182 -13.02 6.50 -8.69
CA HIS A 182 -11.80 6.53 -9.50
C HIS A 182 -10.70 5.65 -8.89
N LEU A 183 -10.43 5.78 -7.59
CA LEU A 183 -9.48 4.91 -6.89
C LEU A 183 -9.83 3.43 -7.08
N PHE A 184 -11.11 3.08 -6.99
CA PHE A 184 -11.54 1.69 -7.17
C PHE A 184 -11.31 1.17 -8.59
N LYS A 185 -11.39 2.03 -9.62
CA LYS A 185 -10.98 1.65 -10.99
C LYS A 185 -9.48 1.36 -11.04
N ILE A 186 -8.65 2.19 -10.39
CA ILE A 186 -7.20 1.96 -10.30
C ILE A 186 -6.91 0.63 -9.59
N ILE A 187 -7.57 0.36 -8.46
CA ILE A 187 -7.38 -0.90 -7.70
C ILE A 187 -7.76 -2.11 -8.55
N ARG A 188 -8.92 -2.09 -9.23
CA ARG A 188 -9.34 -3.20 -10.10
C ARG A 188 -8.33 -3.44 -11.21
N ARG A 189 -7.82 -2.38 -11.84
CA ARG A 189 -6.79 -2.50 -12.87
C ARG A 189 -5.49 -3.10 -12.33
N LEU A 190 -5.04 -2.71 -11.14
CA LEU A 190 -3.86 -3.31 -10.50
C LEU A 190 -4.08 -4.79 -10.19
N LYS A 191 -5.27 -5.15 -9.69
CA LYS A 191 -5.69 -6.53 -9.50
C LYS A 191 -5.65 -7.34 -10.80
N ASP A 192 -6.21 -6.80 -11.90
CA ASP A 192 -6.21 -7.44 -13.22
C ASP A 192 -4.81 -7.63 -13.79
N GLN A 193 -3.85 -6.80 -13.37
CA GLN A 193 -2.42 -6.96 -13.66
C GLN A 193 -1.72 -8.02 -12.77
N GLY A 194 -2.47 -8.74 -11.94
CA GLY A 194 -1.96 -9.79 -11.06
C GLY A 194 -1.36 -9.29 -9.75
N LYS A 195 -1.52 -8.01 -9.39
CA LYS A 195 -1.01 -7.48 -8.12
C LYS A 195 -1.89 -7.89 -6.94
N ALA A 196 -1.29 -8.15 -5.80
CA ALA A 196 -2.02 -8.35 -4.54
C ALA A 196 -2.27 -6.99 -3.89
N ILE A 197 -3.52 -6.71 -3.55
CA ILE A 197 -3.90 -5.47 -2.87
C ILE A 197 -4.33 -5.80 -1.44
N ILE A 198 -3.71 -5.18 -0.45
CA ILE A 198 -4.15 -5.25 0.95
C ILE A 198 -4.85 -3.94 1.26
N TYR A 199 -6.16 -4.01 1.45
CA TYR A 199 -7.01 -2.84 1.60
C TYR A 199 -7.54 -2.72 3.03
N ILE A 200 -7.18 -1.66 3.74
CA ILE A 200 -7.67 -1.39 5.09
C ILE A 200 -8.69 -0.28 5.02
N SER A 201 -9.88 -0.55 5.51
CA SER A 201 -10.93 0.44 5.68
C SER A 201 -11.84 0.02 6.84
N HIS A 202 -12.50 0.98 7.47
CA HIS A 202 -13.58 0.75 8.41
C HIS A 202 -14.97 0.93 7.76
N LYS A 203 -15.01 1.29 6.46
CA LYS A 203 -16.23 1.53 5.69
C LYS A 203 -16.66 0.22 5.01
N MET A 204 -17.70 -0.41 5.52
CA MET A 204 -18.20 -1.70 5.03
C MET A 204 -18.57 -1.67 3.55
N ASP A 205 -19.23 -0.59 3.09
CA ASP A 205 -19.64 -0.43 1.68
C ASP A 205 -18.44 -0.48 0.73
N GLU A 206 -17.32 0.12 1.13
CA GLU A 206 -16.07 0.08 0.34
C GLU A 206 -15.52 -1.34 0.27
N ILE A 207 -15.45 -2.02 1.41
CA ILE A 207 -14.92 -3.39 1.53
C ILE A 207 -15.72 -4.34 0.65
N PHE A 208 -17.05 -4.35 0.77
CA PHE A 208 -17.91 -5.23 -0.03
C PHE A 208 -17.88 -4.91 -1.53
N SER A 209 -17.60 -3.65 -1.92
CA SER A 209 -17.57 -3.28 -3.33
C SER A 209 -16.29 -3.66 -4.06
N ILE A 210 -15.16 -3.87 -3.35
CA ILE A 210 -13.87 -4.02 -3.98
C ILE A 210 -13.12 -5.30 -3.61
N SER A 211 -13.41 -5.92 -2.45
CA SER A 211 -12.62 -7.03 -1.93
C SER A 211 -13.05 -8.39 -2.45
N ASP A 212 -12.10 -9.30 -2.54
CA ASP A 212 -12.33 -10.74 -2.79
C ASP A 212 -12.38 -11.51 -1.48
N ASP A 213 -11.45 -11.22 -0.58
CA ASP A 213 -11.34 -11.84 0.74
C ASP A 213 -11.33 -10.76 1.81
N VAL A 214 -11.89 -11.09 2.97
CA VAL A 214 -11.93 -10.21 4.14
C VAL A 214 -11.39 -10.96 5.35
N SER A 215 -10.30 -10.47 5.93
CA SER A 215 -9.79 -10.94 7.23
C SER A 215 -10.20 -9.99 8.34
N VAL A 216 -10.58 -10.56 9.47
CA VAL A 216 -10.99 -9.81 10.65
C VAL A 216 -9.96 -9.97 11.75
N LEU A 217 -9.48 -8.83 12.27
CA LEU A 217 -8.67 -8.77 13.48
C LEU A 217 -9.47 -8.16 14.63
N ARG A 218 -9.27 -8.70 15.83
CA ARG A 218 -9.87 -8.20 17.07
C ARG A 218 -8.88 -8.35 18.21
N ASP A 219 -8.62 -7.28 18.96
CA ASP A 219 -7.74 -7.28 20.14
C ASP A 219 -6.36 -7.92 19.87
N GLY A 220 -5.76 -7.60 18.72
CA GLY A 220 -4.47 -8.15 18.30
C GLY A 220 -4.52 -9.60 17.85
N LYS A 221 -5.68 -10.22 17.70
CA LYS A 221 -5.85 -11.61 17.29
C LYS A 221 -6.58 -11.76 15.96
N TYR A 222 -6.25 -12.83 15.26
CA TYR A 222 -6.95 -13.24 14.05
C TYR A 222 -8.27 -13.94 14.40
N VAL A 223 -9.38 -13.49 13.81
CA VAL A 223 -10.70 -14.07 13.99
C VAL A 223 -11.04 -15.05 12.87
N GLY A 224 -10.83 -14.64 11.62
CA GLY A 224 -11.13 -15.46 10.45
C GLY A 224 -10.90 -14.70 9.15
N THR A 225 -10.84 -15.44 8.03
CA THR A 225 -10.86 -14.93 6.66
C THR A 225 -12.07 -15.52 5.94
N TYR A 226 -12.82 -14.66 5.28
CA TYR A 226 -14.07 -15.00 4.60
C TYR A 226 -14.07 -14.45 3.18
N PRO A 227 -14.62 -15.15 2.19
CA PRO A 227 -14.92 -14.56 0.89
C PRO A 227 -15.87 -13.37 1.06
N ALA A 228 -15.54 -12.23 0.43
CA ALA A 228 -16.37 -11.02 0.58
C ALA A 228 -17.82 -11.25 0.11
N ALA A 229 -18.03 -12.11 -0.88
CA ALA A 229 -19.35 -12.47 -1.39
C ALA A 229 -20.25 -13.21 -0.39
N GLU A 230 -19.68 -13.77 0.67
CA GLU A 230 -20.42 -14.53 1.72
C GLU A 230 -20.81 -13.63 2.93
N LEU A 231 -20.33 -12.38 2.95
CA LEU A 231 -20.52 -11.46 4.08
C LEU A 231 -21.69 -10.47 3.90
N ASN A 232 -22.51 -10.64 2.87
CA ASN A 232 -23.67 -9.78 2.56
C ASN A 232 -24.91 -10.17 3.38
#